data_aa6fa016e167cb96e68147fbf5b19a5c
#
_entry.id   aa6fa016e167cb96e68147fbf5b19a5c
#
_cell.length_a   1.000
_cell.length_b   1.000
_cell.length_c   1.000
_cell.angle_alpha   90.00
_cell.angle_beta   90.00
_cell.angle_gamma   90.00
#
_symmetry.space_group_name_H-M   'P 1'
#
loop_
_entity.id
_entity.type
_entity.pdbx_description
1 polymer ?
#
loop_
_entity_poly.entity_id
_entity_poly.type
_entity_poly.pdbx_seq_one_letter_code
_entity_poly.pdbx_strand_id
1 'polypeptide(L)'
;MSDDGTITLVPSVHFSETHRRRVRATIRETDPDLVAVELDETRFDRLEQNDRPKPKELAQELPPATAVAYRAMQAIQRTVVRLYGLDPGQTDMEAAIETAAERDTDVALIDEPIVETITELSSRLGPETLPKIALRMGAMGPEEYVNQVDMLALPLKDVHHGDDVQPAIDHLRWLLPEVATVLIDRRDRAMAERLDVLRRDGYDVVAVIGAGHHNGVERILDELEMRAADGSPATTVPIRSPARSVTRIPIQ
;
A
#
# COMPACT_ATOMS: atom_id res chain seq x y z
N MET A 1 -6.16 33.19 -2.16
CA MET A 1 -6.67 31.95 -1.61
C MET A 1 -6.41 30.93 -2.71
N SER A 2 -5.43 30.06 -2.55
CA SER A 2 -5.26 28.93 -3.47
C SER A 2 -6.49 28.06 -3.28
N ASP A 3 -7.15 27.69 -4.37
CA ASP A 3 -8.24 26.72 -4.30
C ASP A 3 -7.57 25.37 -4.01
N ASP A 4 -7.97 24.69 -2.94
CA ASP A 4 -7.43 23.36 -2.62
C ASP A 4 -7.76 22.40 -3.77
N GLY A 5 -6.80 21.54 -4.14
CA GLY A 5 -7.04 20.50 -5.13
C GLY A 5 -7.92 19.37 -4.61
N THR A 6 -8.09 18.32 -5.41
CA THR A 6 -8.93 17.17 -5.08
C THR A 6 -8.11 15.90 -4.93
N ILE A 7 -8.61 14.92 -4.15
CA ILE A 7 -8.02 13.59 -4.02
C ILE A 7 -9.05 12.55 -4.44
N THR A 8 -8.71 11.72 -5.43
CA THR A 8 -9.47 10.54 -5.82
C THR A 8 -8.73 9.29 -5.38
N LEU A 9 -9.22 8.59 -4.37
CA LEU A 9 -8.63 7.33 -3.90
C LEU A 9 -9.10 6.16 -4.79
N VAL A 10 -8.15 5.34 -5.25
CA VAL A 10 -8.39 4.13 -6.03
C VAL A 10 -7.87 2.93 -5.26
N PRO A 11 -8.75 2.18 -4.57
CA PRO A 11 -8.35 0.98 -3.86
C PRO A 11 -7.92 -0.12 -4.84
N SER A 12 -6.84 -0.80 -4.52
CA SER A 12 -6.17 -1.79 -5.34
C SER A 12 -5.88 -3.05 -4.53
N VAL A 13 -5.81 -4.19 -5.19
CA VAL A 13 -5.35 -5.46 -4.59
C VAL A 13 -4.06 -5.97 -5.25
N HIS A 14 -3.33 -5.07 -5.89
CA HIS A 14 -1.97 -5.18 -6.44
C HIS A 14 -1.74 -6.16 -7.58
N PHE A 15 -2.64 -7.10 -7.91
CA PHE A 15 -2.33 -8.17 -8.87
C PHE A 15 -3.52 -8.58 -9.75
N SER A 16 -4.57 -7.78 -9.79
CA SER A 16 -5.78 -8.08 -10.55
C SER A 16 -5.82 -7.31 -11.88
N GLU A 17 -6.01 -8.01 -13.01
CA GLU A 17 -6.20 -7.34 -14.31
C GLU A 17 -7.38 -6.36 -14.31
N THR A 18 -8.44 -6.68 -13.58
CA THR A 18 -9.61 -5.80 -13.42
C THR A 18 -9.22 -4.51 -12.72
N HIS A 19 -8.41 -4.59 -11.65
CA HIS A 19 -7.94 -3.40 -10.92
C HIS A 19 -7.00 -2.57 -11.78
N ARG A 20 -6.08 -3.19 -12.52
CA ARG A 20 -5.20 -2.46 -13.47
C ARG A 20 -6.01 -1.68 -14.52
N ARG A 21 -7.05 -2.28 -15.08
CA ARG A 21 -7.94 -1.58 -16.03
C ARG A 21 -8.66 -0.43 -15.35
N ARG A 22 -9.15 -0.61 -14.12
CA ARG A 22 -9.81 0.44 -13.32
C ARG A 22 -8.83 1.59 -13.05
N VAL A 23 -7.63 1.31 -12.59
CA VAL A 23 -6.58 2.32 -12.35
C VAL A 23 -6.32 3.14 -13.61
N ARG A 24 -6.05 2.46 -14.76
CA ARG A 24 -5.83 3.16 -16.04
C ARG A 24 -7.04 3.98 -16.48
N ALA A 25 -8.24 3.46 -16.31
CA ALA A 25 -9.47 4.17 -16.67
C ALA A 25 -9.64 5.42 -15.81
N THR A 26 -9.53 5.30 -14.48
CA THR A 26 -9.66 6.43 -13.55
C THR A 26 -8.65 7.54 -13.86
N ILE A 27 -7.35 7.20 -14.04
CA ILE A 27 -6.32 8.21 -14.37
C ILE A 27 -6.65 8.93 -15.69
N ARG A 28 -7.12 8.19 -16.72
CA ARG A 28 -7.46 8.78 -18.00
C ARG A 28 -8.72 9.64 -17.99
N GLU A 29 -9.72 9.25 -17.19
CA GLU A 29 -11.00 9.95 -17.07
C GLU A 29 -10.90 11.20 -16.18
N THR A 30 -10.11 11.13 -15.10
CA THR A 30 -9.94 12.23 -14.16
C THR A 30 -8.96 13.28 -14.69
N ASP A 31 -7.97 12.88 -15.51
CA ASP A 31 -6.89 13.73 -16.03
C ASP A 31 -6.18 14.54 -14.92
N PRO A 32 -5.62 13.88 -13.90
CA PRO A 32 -5.11 14.55 -12.72
C PRO A 32 -3.79 15.27 -12.98
N ASP A 33 -3.46 16.24 -12.13
CA ASP A 33 -2.14 16.91 -12.12
C ASP A 33 -1.03 15.96 -11.67
N LEU A 34 -1.35 15.05 -10.72
CA LEU A 34 -0.42 14.05 -10.16
C LEU A 34 -1.08 12.69 -9.99
N VAL A 35 -0.30 11.63 -10.24
CA VAL A 35 -0.66 10.26 -9.87
C VAL A 35 0.11 9.87 -8.62
N ALA A 36 -0.57 9.70 -7.49
CA ALA A 36 0.06 9.23 -6.25
C ALA A 36 0.04 7.69 -6.17
N VAL A 37 1.15 7.08 -5.75
CA VAL A 37 1.29 5.63 -5.63
C VAL A 37 1.83 5.23 -4.26
N GLU A 38 1.37 4.09 -3.73
CA GLU A 38 1.83 3.48 -2.47
C GLU A 38 3.23 2.87 -2.63
N LEU A 39 4.20 3.72 -2.97
CA LEU A 39 5.61 3.36 -3.11
C LEU A 39 6.49 4.37 -2.41
N ASP A 40 7.67 3.90 -1.97
CA ASP A 40 8.82 4.75 -1.63
C ASP A 40 9.80 4.85 -2.82
N GLU A 41 10.78 5.76 -2.71
CA GLU A 41 11.78 6.00 -3.76
C GLU A 41 12.52 4.73 -4.16
N THR A 42 12.90 3.88 -3.19
CA THR A 42 13.64 2.64 -3.45
C THR A 42 12.81 1.65 -4.26
N ARG A 43 11.52 1.51 -3.93
CA ARG A 43 10.61 0.62 -4.68
C ARG A 43 10.29 1.17 -6.06
N PHE A 44 10.12 2.48 -6.19
CA PHE A 44 9.91 3.15 -7.46
C PHE A 44 11.11 2.97 -8.41
N ASP A 45 12.33 3.27 -7.95
CA ASP A 45 13.56 3.11 -8.75
C ASP A 45 13.75 1.67 -9.23
N ARG A 46 13.42 0.68 -8.39
CA ARG A 46 13.49 -0.74 -8.77
C ARG A 46 12.47 -1.11 -9.85
N LEU A 47 11.27 -0.55 -9.78
CA LEU A 47 10.26 -0.77 -10.83
C LEU A 47 10.70 -0.18 -12.16
N GLU A 48 11.24 1.05 -12.16
CA GLU A 48 11.74 1.68 -13.39
C GLU A 48 12.93 0.93 -14.01
N GLN A 49 13.83 0.40 -13.19
CA GLN A 49 14.98 -0.37 -13.63
C GLN A 49 14.63 -1.81 -14.04
N ASN A 50 13.36 -2.21 -13.85
CA ASN A 50 12.90 -3.59 -14.02
C ASN A 50 13.74 -4.59 -13.19
N ASP A 51 14.33 -4.09 -12.09
CA ASP A 51 15.15 -4.84 -11.16
C ASP A 51 14.27 -5.43 -10.06
N ARG A 52 13.84 -6.68 -10.28
CA ARG A 52 13.05 -7.42 -9.29
C ARG A 52 13.99 -8.13 -8.32
N PRO A 53 14.19 -7.61 -7.09
CA PRO A 53 15.10 -8.22 -6.15
C PRO A 53 14.66 -9.66 -5.86
N LYS A 54 15.58 -10.58 -6.00
CA LYS A 54 15.33 -11.94 -5.51
C LYS A 54 15.23 -11.88 -3.99
N PRO A 55 14.17 -12.42 -3.38
CA PRO A 55 13.95 -12.35 -1.93
C PRO A 55 15.14 -12.82 -1.07
N LYS A 56 16.02 -13.64 -1.64
CA LYS A 56 17.22 -14.14 -0.97
C LYS A 56 18.33 -13.08 -0.85
N GLU A 57 18.43 -12.16 -1.80
CA GLU A 57 19.48 -11.13 -1.84
C GLU A 57 19.19 -10.04 -0.80
N LEU A 58 17.93 -9.57 -0.70
CA LEU A 58 17.54 -8.62 0.33
C LEU A 58 17.76 -9.16 1.77
N ALA A 59 17.47 -10.45 1.99
CA ALA A 59 17.64 -11.06 3.31
C ALA A 59 19.12 -11.19 3.74
N GLN A 60 20.08 -11.13 2.80
CA GLN A 60 21.51 -11.22 3.08
C GLN A 60 22.13 -9.88 3.45
N GLU A 61 21.50 -8.77 3.03
CA GLU A 61 21.97 -7.40 3.30
C GLU A 61 21.46 -6.86 4.63
N LEU A 62 20.48 -7.54 5.27
CA LEU A 62 19.87 -7.11 6.52
C LEU A 62 20.60 -7.66 7.75
N PRO A 63 20.67 -6.90 8.87
CA PRO A 63 21.13 -7.42 10.15
C PRO A 63 20.34 -8.70 10.55
N PRO A 64 20.96 -9.66 11.30
CA PRO A 64 20.34 -10.96 11.57
C PRO A 64 18.93 -10.89 12.17
N ALA A 65 18.68 -9.98 13.10
CA ALA A 65 17.35 -9.78 13.71
C ALA A 65 16.33 -9.25 12.67
N THR A 66 16.74 -8.30 11.84
CA THR A 66 15.92 -7.73 10.77
C THR A 66 15.66 -8.75 9.67
N ALA A 67 16.63 -9.63 9.36
CA ALA A 67 16.44 -10.73 8.42
C ALA A 67 15.40 -11.76 8.87
N VAL A 68 15.31 -12.02 10.18
CA VAL A 68 14.26 -12.90 10.75
C VAL A 68 12.88 -12.25 10.61
N ALA A 69 12.74 -10.98 10.96
CA ALA A 69 11.48 -10.24 10.81
C ALA A 69 11.07 -10.11 9.33
N TYR A 70 12.03 -9.85 8.43
CA TYR A 70 11.79 -9.82 6.99
C TYR A 70 11.32 -11.20 6.47
N ARG A 71 11.91 -12.30 6.93
CA ARG A 71 11.46 -13.66 6.57
C ARG A 71 10.08 -13.97 7.12
N ALA A 72 9.75 -13.54 8.34
CA ALA A 72 8.41 -13.67 8.91
C ALA A 72 7.39 -12.86 8.09
N MET A 73 7.71 -11.63 7.75
CA MET A 73 6.89 -10.79 6.87
C MET A 73 6.72 -11.42 5.48
N GLN A 74 7.78 -11.97 4.89
CA GLN A 74 7.67 -12.71 3.62
C GLN A 74 6.81 -13.97 3.74
N ALA A 75 6.84 -14.67 4.88
CA ALA A 75 5.99 -15.82 5.11
C ALA A 75 4.52 -15.40 5.19
N ILE A 76 4.22 -14.29 5.87
CA ILE A 76 2.88 -13.67 5.91
C ILE A 76 2.47 -13.24 4.50
N GLN A 77 3.31 -12.50 3.78
CA GLN A 77 3.04 -12.10 2.39
C GLN A 77 2.82 -13.30 1.47
N ARG A 78 3.67 -14.34 1.55
CA ARG A 78 3.50 -15.56 0.75
C ARG A 78 2.21 -16.30 1.08
N THR A 79 1.80 -16.27 2.33
CA THR A 79 0.53 -16.86 2.76
C THR A 79 -0.64 -16.05 2.19
N VAL A 80 -0.57 -14.73 2.27
CA VAL A 80 -1.53 -13.82 1.66
C VAL A 80 -1.54 -14.00 0.13
N VAL A 81 -0.36 -13.96 -0.52
CA VAL A 81 -0.21 -14.17 -1.97
C VAL A 81 -0.75 -15.54 -2.42
N ARG A 82 -0.50 -16.62 -1.65
CA ARG A 82 -1.02 -17.95 -1.96
C ARG A 82 -2.52 -18.07 -1.73
N LEU A 83 -3.02 -17.53 -0.64
CA LEU A 83 -4.44 -17.56 -0.30
C LEU A 83 -5.27 -16.77 -1.31
N TYR A 84 -4.68 -15.73 -1.89
CA TYR A 84 -5.37 -14.81 -2.78
C TYR A 84 -5.00 -14.98 -4.27
N GLY A 85 -4.19 -15.98 -4.62
CA GLY A 85 -3.85 -16.31 -6.02
C GLY A 85 -3.15 -15.17 -6.76
N LEU A 86 -2.30 -14.41 -6.06
CA LEU A 86 -1.69 -13.17 -6.53
C LEU A 86 -0.42 -13.46 -7.35
N ASP A 87 -0.40 -13.03 -8.60
CA ASP A 87 0.81 -13.08 -9.43
C ASP A 87 1.71 -11.88 -9.11
N PRO A 88 2.95 -12.08 -8.61
CA PRO A 88 3.87 -10.98 -8.34
C PRO A 88 4.41 -10.28 -9.59
N GLY A 89 3.90 -10.66 -10.77
CA GLY A 89 4.47 -10.25 -12.07
C GLY A 89 4.13 -8.84 -12.53
N GLN A 90 2.96 -8.32 -12.21
CA GLN A 90 2.54 -6.97 -12.61
C GLN A 90 1.65 -6.37 -11.53
N THR A 91 1.99 -5.18 -11.06
CA THR A 91 1.26 -4.50 -10.00
C THR A 91 0.35 -3.39 -10.55
N ASP A 92 -0.69 -3.04 -9.81
CA ASP A 92 -1.55 -1.89 -10.16
C ASP A 92 -0.75 -0.58 -10.07
N MET A 93 0.30 -0.54 -9.25
CA MET A 93 1.24 0.58 -9.16
C MET A 93 2.04 0.74 -10.45
N GLU A 94 2.50 -0.37 -11.08
CA GLU A 94 3.14 -0.33 -12.41
C GLU A 94 2.17 0.24 -13.45
N ALA A 95 0.90 -0.21 -13.43
CA ALA A 95 -0.12 0.30 -14.35
C ALA A 95 -0.41 1.80 -14.15
N ALA A 96 -0.36 2.29 -12.90
CA ALA A 96 -0.50 3.71 -12.59
C ALA A 96 0.68 4.51 -13.15
N ILE A 97 1.93 4.07 -12.88
CA ILE A 97 3.17 4.71 -13.36
C ILE A 97 3.23 4.72 -14.89
N GLU A 98 2.92 3.60 -15.56
CA GLU A 98 2.87 3.51 -17.02
C GLU A 98 1.85 4.50 -17.60
N THR A 99 0.67 4.60 -17.00
CA THR A 99 -0.39 5.49 -17.46
C THR A 99 -0.03 6.97 -17.23
N ALA A 100 0.62 7.29 -16.11
CA ALA A 100 1.16 8.61 -15.84
C ALA A 100 2.21 8.99 -16.88
N ALA A 101 3.15 8.08 -17.21
CA ALA A 101 4.16 8.29 -18.24
C ALA A 101 3.55 8.50 -19.65
N GLU A 102 2.48 7.76 -20.01
CA GLU A 102 1.75 7.94 -21.27
C GLU A 102 1.14 9.34 -21.39
N ARG A 103 0.80 9.97 -20.27
CA ARG A 103 0.11 11.26 -20.20
C ARG A 103 1.02 12.44 -19.87
N ASP A 104 2.33 12.23 -19.73
CA ASP A 104 3.29 13.23 -19.23
C ASP A 104 2.91 13.79 -17.84
N THR A 105 2.28 12.97 -17.00
CA THR A 105 1.88 13.30 -15.62
C THR A 105 2.94 12.81 -14.65
N ASP A 106 3.32 13.62 -13.66
CA ASP A 106 4.27 13.25 -12.63
C ASP A 106 3.67 12.29 -11.60
N VAL A 107 4.54 11.51 -10.95
CA VAL A 107 4.16 10.53 -9.93
C VAL A 107 4.63 10.99 -8.55
N ALA A 108 3.69 11.05 -7.60
CA ALA A 108 3.98 11.32 -6.20
C ALA A 108 4.14 10.00 -5.41
N LEU A 109 5.22 9.89 -4.65
CA LEU A 109 5.52 8.71 -3.83
C LEU A 109 5.03 8.95 -2.41
N ILE A 110 3.94 8.27 -2.02
CA ILE A 110 3.23 8.59 -0.78
C ILE A 110 3.48 7.62 0.36
N ASP A 111 4.19 6.50 0.15
CA ASP A 111 4.46 5.53 1.21
C ASP A 111 5.79 5.79 1.94
N GLU A 112 5.90 5.24 3.14
CA GLU A 112 7.13 5.30 3.94
C GLU A 112 8.23 4.37 3.37
N PRO A 113 9.51 4.69 3.62
CA PRO A 113 10.61 3.81 3.23
C PRO A 113 10.45 2.41 3.82
N ILE A 114 10.48 1.39 2.96
CA ILE A 114 10.28 -0.02 3.38
C ILE A 114 11.28 -0.45 4.47
N VAL A 115 12.49 0.10 4.47
CA VAL A 115 13.53 -0.21 5.46
C VAL A 115 13.11 0.27 6.86
N GLU A 116 12.47 1.43 6.96
CA GLU A 116 11.93 1.94 8.23
C GLU A 116 10.81 1.06 8.76
N THR A 117 9.87 0.68 7.89
CA THR A 117 8.77 -0.24 8.21
C THR A 117 9.30 -1.59 8.74
N ILE A 118 10.31 -2.17 8.07
CA ILE A 118 10.92 -3.44 8.51
C ILE A 118 11.66 -3.27 9.83
N THR A 119 12.38 -2.18 10.03
CA THR A 119 13.15 -1.91 11.25
C THR A 119 12.20 -1.75 12.44
N GLU A 120 11.15 -0.98 12.28
CA GLU A 120 10.13 -0.77 13.32
C GLU A 120 9.40 -2.08 13.65
N LEU A 121 9.00 -2.85 12.63
CA LEU A 121 8.39 -4.16 12.83
C LEU A 121 9.31 -5.11 13.60
N SER A 122 10.60 -5.11 13.27
CA SER A 122 11.61 -5.94 13.95
C SER A 122 11.77 -5.56 15.42
N SER A 123 11.66 -4.27 15.74
CA SER A 123 11.77 -3.77 17.12
C SER A 123 10.56 -4.17 17.99
N ARG A 124 9.40 -4.37 17.38
CA ARG A 124 8.14 -4.71 18.09
C ARG A 124 7.85 -6.19 18.17
N LEU A 125 8.50 -7.01 17.34
CA LEU A 125 8.34 -8.46 17.37
C LEU A 125 9.39 -9.11 18.28
N GLY A 126 8.95 -9.53 19.47
CA GLY A 126 9.79 -10.22 20.46
C GLY A 126 9.42 -11.70 20.65
N PRO A 127 10.18 -12.43 21.50
CA PRO A 127 9.90 -13.85 21.82
C PRO A 127 8.49 -14.05 22.40
N GLU A 128 7.93 -13.03 23.02
CA GLU A 128 6.59 -13.03 23.61
C GLU A 128 5.47 -12.94 22.56
N THR A 129 5.77 -12.62 21.32
CA THR A 129 4.75 -12.46 20.26
C THR A 129 4.05 -13.78 19.95
N LEU A 130 4.79 -14.88 19.82
CA LEU A 130 4.21 -16.20 19.53
C LEU A 130 3.30 -16.71 20.66
N PRO A 131 3.66 -16.65 21.95
CA PRO A 131 2.74 -16.98 23.05
C PRO A 131 1.48 -16.11 23.07
N LYS A 132 1.59 -14.80 22.79
CA LYS A 132 0.42 -13.90 22.70
C LYS A 132 -0.54 -14.31 21.59
N ILE A 133 -0.01 -14.64 20.41
CA ILE A 133 -0.81 -15.15 19.27
C ILE A 133 -1.53 -16.45 19.68
N ALA A 134 -0.79 -17.41 20.23
CA ALA A 134 -1.37 -18.70 20.64
C ALA A 134 -2.48 -18.53 21.68
N LEU A 135 -2.29 -17.61 22.64
CA LEU A 135 -3.31 -17.30 23.65
C LEU A 135 -4.56 -16.68 23.02
N ARG A 136 -4.39 -15.71 22.10
CA ARG A 136 -5.51 -15.06 21.39
C ARG A 136 -6.26 -16.06 20.53
N MET A 137 -5.54 -16.86 19.72
CA MET A 137 -6.16 -17.91 18.92
C MET A 137 -6.89 -18.96 19.75
N GLY A 138 -6.34 -19.34 20.90
CA GLY A 138 -6.98 -20.29 21.82
C GLY A 138 -8.23 -19.74 22.52
N ALA A 139 -8.41 -18.41 22.53
CA ALA A 139 -9.59 -17.76 23.07
C ALA A 139 -10.73 -17.60 22.04
N MET A 140 -10.48 -17.94 20.77
CA MET A 140 -11.45 -17.83 19.69
C MET A 140 -12.51 -18.92 19.77
N GLY A 141 -13.77 -18.54 19.56
CA GLY A 141 -14.87 -19.48 19.42
C GLY A 141 -14.89 -20.19 18.06
N PRO A 142 -15.59 -21.33 17.94
CA PRO A 142 -15.72 -22.06 16.67
C PRO A 142 -16.31 -21.22 15.54
N GLU A 143 -17.24 -20.31 15.85
CA GLU A 143 -17.89 -19.41 14.86
C GLU A 143 -16.92 -18.37 14.31
N GLU A 144 -16.02 -17.85 15.16
CA GLU A 144 -14.97 -16.93 14.73
C GLU A 144 -13.95 -17.61 13.80
N TYR A 145 -13.67 -18.90 14.04
CA TYR A 145 -12.80 -19.72 13.19
C TYR A 145 -13.39 -19.91 11.78
N VAL A 146 -14.70 -20.16 11.69
CA VAL A 146 -15.40 -20.30 10.39
C VAL A 146 -15.41 -18.98 9.64
N ASN A 147 -15.72 -17.88 10.32
CA ASN A 147 -15.71 -16.56 9.72
C ASN A 147 -14.32 -16.16 9.18
N GLN A 148 -13.23 -16.63 9.80
CA GLN A 148 -11.87 -16.42 9.30
C GLN A 148 -11.58 -17.17 8.01
N VAL A 149 -12.05 -18.41 7.90
CA VAL A 149 -11.87 -19.22 6.68
C VAL A 149 -12.64 -18.55 5.53
N ASP A 150 -13.83 -18.03 5.79
CA ASP A 150 -14.63 -17.31 4.79
C ASP A 150 -13.99 -15.97 4.39
N MET A 151 -13.38 -15.23 5.33
CA MET A 151 -12.60 -14.01 5.01
C MET A 151 -11.37 -14.30 4.14
N LEU A 152 -10.71 -15.44 4.37
CA LEU A 152 -9.57 -15.87 3.57
C LEU A 152 -9.98 -16.37 2.17
N ALA A 153 -11.26 -16.68 1.98
CA ALA A 153 -11.84 -17.15 0.73
C ALA A 153 -12.44 -16.01 -0.14
N LEU A 154 -12.33 -14.73 0.31
CA LEU A 154 -12.81 -13.59 -0.48
C LEU A 154 -12.13 -13.56 -1.86
N PRO A 155 -12.88 -13.62 -2.96
CA PRO A 155 -12.30 -13.51 -4.29
C PRO A 155 -11.84 -12.06 -4.51
N LEU A 156 -10.53 -11.86 -4.57
CA LEU A 156 -9.90 -10.53 -4.70
C LEU A 156 -10.38 -9.71 -5.91
N LYS A 157 -10.87 -10.39 -6.96
CA LYS A 157 -11.47 -9.72 -8.12
C LYS A 157 -12.74 -8.92 -7.75
N ASP A 158 -13.39 -9.26 -6.63
CA ASP A 158 -14.63 -8.67 -6.15
C ASP A 158 -14.38 -7.59 -5.08
N VAL A 159 -13.12 -7.30 -4.74
CA VAL A 159 -12.75 -6.18 -3.88
C VAL A 159 -12.86 -4.87 -4.65
N HIS A 160 -13.81 -4.03 -4.29
CA HIS A 160 -14.06 -2.74 -4.93
C HIS A 160 -13.79 -1.55 -4.02
N HIS A 161 -13.92 -1.76 -2.72
CA HIS A 161 -13.78 -0.75 -1.68
C HIS A 161 -12.94 -1.29 -0.52
N GLY A 162 -12.48 -0.38 0.36
CA GLY A 162 -11.79 -0.75 1.59
C GLY A 162 -12.65 -1.59 2.52
N ASP A 163 -13.97 -1.40 2.50
CA ASP A 163 -14.92 -2.15 3.32
C ASP A 163 -14.88 -3.66 3.05
N ASP A 164 -14.58 -4.06 1.82
CA ASP A 164 -14.51 -5.48 1.44
C ASP A 164 -13.38 -6.22 2.17
N VAL A 165 -12.32 -5.50 2.56
CA VAL A 165 -11.16 -6.04 3.27
C VAL A 165 -11.09 -5.61 4.74
N GLN A 166 -11.95 -4.70 5.18
CA GLN A 166 -11.96 -4.18 6.55
C GLN A 166 -12.04 -5.27 7.62
N PRO A 167 -12.88 -6.32 7.49
CA PRO A 167 -12.91 -7.40 8.47
C PRO A 167 -11.57 -8.12 8.65
N ALA A 168 -10.79 -8.29 7.55
CA ALA A 168 -9.47 -8.90 7.60
C ALA A 168 -8.45 -7.97 8.31
N ILE A 169 -8.54 -6.66 8.09
CA ILE A 169 -7.72 -5.66 8.76
C ILE A 169 -8.03 -5.61 10.26
N ASP A 170 -9.30 -5.61 10.64
CA ASP A 170 -9.73 -5.60 12.05
C ASP A 170 -9.30 -6.89 12.76
N HIS A 171 -9.36 -8.02 12.05
CA HIS A 171 -8.82 -9.27 12.57
C HIS A 171 -7.30 -9.21 12.76
N LEU A 172 -6.56 -8.65 11.81
CA LEU A 172 -5.11 -8.42 11.96
C LEU A 172 -4.82 -7.52 13.18
N ARG A 173 -5.58 -6.45 13.39
CA ARG A 173 -5.46 -5.58 14.55
C ARG A 173 -5.73 -6.32 15.86
N TRP A 174 -6.71 -7.20 15.88
CA TRP A 174 -7.01 -8.01 17.06
C TRP A 174 -5.93 -9.07 17.34
N LEU A 175 -5.48 -9.78 16.30
CA LEU A 175 -4.51 -10.88 16.45
C LEU A 175 -3.09 -10.38 16.71
N LEU A 176 -2.66 -9.37 15.96
CA LEU A 176 -1.30 -8.82 15.89
C LEU A 176 -1.32 -7.28 15.89
N PRO A 177 -1.78 -6.63 17.00
CA PRO A 177 -1.91 -5.16 17.02
C PRO A 177 -0.59 -4.44 16.77
N GLU A 178 0.54 -5.00 17.24
CA GLU A 178 1.86 -4.43 17.01
C GLU A 178 2.24 -4.43 15.51
N VAL A 179 1.84 -5.49 14.79
CA VAL A 179 2.04 -5.61 13.34
C VAL A 179 1.10 -4.67 12.59
N ALA A 180 -0.18 -4.63 12.98
CA ALA A 180 -1.17 -3.76 12.36
C ALA A 180 -0.80 -2.29 12.52
N THR A 181 -0.30 -1.88 13.70
CA THR A 181 0.17 -0.50 13.93
C THR A 181 1.28 -0.11 12.95
N VAL A 182 2.23 -1.01 12.66
CA VAL A 182 3.36 -0.69 11.76
C VAL A 182 2.97 -0.81 10.29
N LEU A 183 2.28 -1.90 9.92
CA LEU A 183 1.99 -2.19 8.51
C LEU A 183 0.78 -1.44 7.97
N ILE A 184 -0.13 -1.00 8.84
CA ILE A 184 -1.37 -0.34 8.46
C ILE A 184 -1.42 1.08 9.02
N ASP A 185 -1.62 1.24 10.34
CA ASP A 185 -2.02 2.53 10.93
C ASP A 185 -0.98 3.65 10.72
N ARG A 186 0.31 3.32 10.84
CA ARG A 186 1.40 4.27 10.61
C ARG A 186 1.49 4.70 9.15
N ARG A 187 1.40 3.72 8.23
CA ARG A 187 1.47 3.99 6.79
C ARG A 187 0.24 4.74 6.30
N ASP A 188 -0.97 4.40 6.80
CA ASP A 188 -2.19 5.15 6.52
C ASP A 188 -2.00 6.63 6.84
N ARG A 189 -1.42 6.92 8.02
CA ARG A 189 -1.15 8.30 8.43
C ARG A 189 -0.14 8.99 7.53
N ALA A 190 0.98 8.35 7.22
CA ALA A 190 2.01 8.92 6.36
C ALA A 190 1.48 9.21 4.95
N MET A 191 0.71 8.29 4.37
CA MET A 191 0.08 8.47 3.07
C MET A 191 -0.95 9.61 3.08
N ALA A 192 -1.83 9.65 4.09
CA ALA A 192 -2.83 10.70 4.20
C ALA A 192 -2.20 12.09 4.39
N GLU A 193 -1.17 12.21 5.23
CA GLU A 193 -0.46 13.48 5.45
C GLU A 193 0.20 13.99 4.16
N ARG A 194 0.80 13.10 3.35
CA ARG A 194 1.39 13.46 2.05
C ARG A 194 0.33 13.86 1.02
N LEU A 195 -0.78 13.14 0.97
CA LEU A 195 -1.90 13.49 0.10
C LEU A 195 -2.53 14.83 0.48
N ASP A 196 -2.69 15.12 1.78
CA ASP A 196 -3.20 16.40 2.26
C ASP A 196 -2.28 17.57 1.88
N VAL A 197 -0.95 17.38 1.93
CA VAL A 197 0.01 18.39 1.44
C VAL A 197 -0.21 18.67 -0.04
N LEU A 198 -0.29 17.64 -0.89
CA LEU A 198 -0.52 17.81 -2.33
C LEU A 198 -1.84 18.52 -2.61
N ARG A 199 -2.91 18.14 -1.92
CA ARG A 199 -4.23 18.79 -2.03
C ARG A 199 -4.16 20.29 -1.69
N ARG A 200 -3.51 20.64 -0.58
CA ARG A 200 -3.34 22.04 -0.16
C ARG A 200 -2.46 22.85 -1.08
N ASP A 201 -1.53 22.20 -1.76
CA ASP A 201 -0.70 22.82 -2.80
C ASP A 201 -1.49 23.05 -4.11
N GLY A 202 -2.77 22.62 -4.16
CA GLY A 202 -3.70 22.86 -5.25
C GLY A 202 -3.68 21.78 -6.34
N TYR A 203 -3.08 20.61 -6.09
CA TYR A 203 -3.04 19.52 -7.08
C TYR A 203 -4.30 18.67 -7.05
N ASP A 204 -4.83 18.36 -8.23
CA ASP A 204 -5.79 17.28 -8.44
C ASP A 204 -5.04 15.96 -8.53
N VAL A 205 -5.29 15.05 -7.56
CA VAL A 205 -4.51 13.82 -7.37
C VAL A 205 -5.38 12.59 -7.53
N VAL A 206 -4.93 11.62 -8.35
CA VAL A 206 -5.43 10.24 -8.31
C VAL A 206 -4.44 9.40 -7.52
N ALA A 207 -4.86 8.90 -6.36
CA ALA A 207 -4.04 8.08 -5.46
C ALA A 207 -4.40 6.60 -5.55
N VAL A 208 -3.45 5.79 -6.02
CA VAL A 208 -3.58 4.32 -6.10
C VAL A 208 -2.94 3.72 -4.85
N ILE A 209 -3.77 3.13 -4.00
CA ILE A 209 -3.36 2.56 -2.71
C ILE A 209 -3.95 1.17 -2.51
N GLY A 210 -3.31 0.33 -1.71
CA GLY A 210 -3.84 -0.98 -1.34
C GLY A 210 -5.20 -0.86 -0.65
N ALA A 211 -6.15 -1.75 -0.99
CA ALA A 211 -7.49 -1.73 -0.42
C ALA A 211 -7.50 -1.78 1.12
N GLY A 212 -6.48 -2.42 1.72
CA GLY A 212 -6.29 -2.46 3.18
C GLY A 212 -5.97 -1.11 3.83
N HIS A 213 -5.51 -0.13 3.05
CA HIS A 213 -5.19 1.22 3.50
C HIS A 213 -6.32 2.22 3.23
N HIS A 214 -7.25 1.89 2.31
CA HIS A 214 -8.25 2.82 1.81
C HIS A 214 -9.03 3.53 2.93
N ASN A 215 -9.71 2.75 3.78
CA ASN A 215 -10.57 3.31 4.84
C ASN A 215 -9.77 4.09 5.89
N GLY A 216 -8.54 3.64 6.18
CA GLY A 216 -7.65 4.33 7.12
C GLY A 216 -7.18 5.67 6.59
N VAL A 217 -6.75 5.72 5.33
CA VAL A 217 -6.33 6.95 4.65
C VAL A 217 -7.49 7.92 4.50
N GLU A 218 -8.66 7.46 4.01
CA GLU A 218 -9.86 8.28 3.86
C GLU A 218 -10.25 8.95 5.19
N ARG A 219 -10.38 8.17 6.25
CA ARG A 219 -10.70 8.69 7.60
C ARG A 219 -9.71 9.74 8.09
N ILE A 220 -8.40 9.52 7.85
CA ILE A 220 -7.37 10.48 8.29
C ILE A 220 -7.40 11.74 7.43
N LEU A 221 -7.67 11.65 6.14
CA LEU A 221 -7.87 12.82 5.27
C LEU A 221 -9.03 13.68 5.77
N ASP A 222 -10.16 13.07 6.13
CA ASP A 222 -11.31 13.77 6.71
C ASP A 222 -10.93 14.47 8.04
N GLU A 223 -10.14 13.78 8.89
CA GLU A 223 -9.65 14.38 10.15
C GLU A 223 -8.71 15.57 9.89
N LEU A 224 -7.83 15.49 8.86
CA LEU A 224 -6.91 16.57 8.50
C LEU A 224 -7.66 17.75 7.89
N GLU A 225 -8.66 17.52 7.08
CA GLU A 225 -9.52 18.57 6.52
C GLU A 225 -10.25 19.33 7.63
N MET A 226 -10.80 18.63 8.61
CA MET A 226 -11.44 19.27 9.77
C MET A 226 -10.47 20.08 10.64
N ARG A 227 -9.17 19.73 10.65
CA ARG A 227 -8.12 20.40 11.42
C ARG A 227 -7.37 21.48 10.65
N ALA A 228 -7.70 21.73 9.39
CA ALA A 228 -6.97 22.62 8.48
C ALA A 228 -6.74 24.07 9.01
N ALA A 229 -7.34 24.45 10.15
CA ALA A 229 -7.11 25.74 10.81
C ALA A 229 -5.78 25.84 11.62
N ASP A 230 -5.10 24.72 11.91
CA ASP A 230 -4.00 24.64 12.89
C ASP A 230 -2.66 24.22 12.28
N GLY A 231 -2.21 24.79 11.20
CA GLY A 231 -0.85 24.63 10.63
C GLY A 231 -0.28 23.20 10.68
N SER A 232 -0.23 22.50 9.55
CA SER A 232 0.33 21.15 9.46
C SER A 232 1.86 21.12 9.57
N PRO A 233 2.46 20.05 10.12
CA PRO A 233 3.90 19.85 10.09
C PRO A 233 4.41 19.78 8.63
N ALA A 234 5.65 20.21 8.41
CA ALA A 234 6.28 20.18 7.10
C ALA A 234 6.54 18.72 6.68
N THR A 235 5.69 18.20 5.81
CA THR A 235 5.85 16.88 5.19
C THR A 235 6.36 17.05 3.77
N THR A 236 7.38 16.28 3.40
CA THR A 236 7.93 16.31 2.04
C THR A 236 7.37 15.14 1.23
N VAL A 237 6.86 15.45 0.04
CA VAL A 237 6.36 14.44 -0.90
C VAL A 237 7.34 14.30 -2.05
N PRO A 238 8.01 13.15 -2.24
CA PRO A 238 8.83 12.91 -3.41
C PRO A 238 7.98 12.85 -4.68
N ILE A 239 8.30 13.69 -5.68
CA ILE A 239 7.65 13.69 -6.99
C ILE A 239 8.67 13.24 -8.03
N ARG A 240 8.26 12.38 -8.96
CA ARG A 240 9.08 11.78 -10.02
C ARG A 240 8.38 11.90 -11.37
N SER A 241 9.15 12.20 -12.41
CA SER A 241 8.68 12.05 -13.79
C SER A 241 9.02 10.65 -14.28
N PRO A 242 8.03 9.77 -14.49
CA PRO A 242 8.29 8.40 -14.87
C PRO A 242 8.85 8.30 -16.29
N ALA A 243 9.80 7.38 -16.49
CA ALA A 243 10.37 7.12 -17.80
C ALA A 243 9.29 6.61 -18.77
N ARG A 244 9.21 7.19 -19.97
CA ARG A 244 8.31 6.69 -21.02
C ARG A 244 8.71 5.27 -21.38
N SER A 245 7.85 4.29 -21.10
CA SER A 245 8.08 2.93 -21.53
C SER A 245 8.02 2.84 -23.04
N VAL A 246 9.19 2.72 -23.68
CA VAL A 246 9.27 2.36 -25.09
C VAL A 246 8.92 0.89 -25.21
N THR A 247 7.66 0.58 -25.43
CA THR A 247 7.23 -0.79 -25.80
C THR A 247 7.86 -1.10 -27.14
N ARG A 248 9.02 -1.76 -27.12
CA ARG A 248 9.59 -2.36 -28.35
C ARG A 248 8.70 -3.54 -28.72
N ILE A 249 7.80 -3.35 -29.66
CA ILE A 249 7.12 -4.44 -30.34
C ILE A 249 8.19 -5.11 -31.20
N PRO A 250 8.57 -6.38 -30.95
CA PRO A 250 9.44 -7.09 -31.87
C PRO A 250 8.67 -7.27 -33.17
N ILE A 251 9.13 -6.60 -34.21
CA ILE A 251 8.67 -6.87 -35.58
C ILE A 251 9.28 -8.23 -35.97
N GLN A 252 8.44 -9.27 -36.09
CA GLN A 252 8.79 -10.54 -36.71
C GLN A 252 8.68 -10.42 -38.23
#